data_4af774af5bcc40d044a5128e5a78eac5
#
_entry.id   4af774af5bcc40d044a5128e5a78eac5
#
_cell.length_a   1.000
_cell.length_b   1.000
_cell.length_c   1.000
_cell.angle_alpha   90.00
_cell.angle_beta   90.00
_cell.angle_gamma   90.00
#
_symmetry.space_group_name_H-M   'P 1'
#
loop_
_entity.id
_entity.type
_entity.pdbx_description
1 polymer ?
#
loop_
_entity_poly.entity_id
_entity_poly.type
_entity_poly.pdbx_seq_one_letter_code
_entity_poly.pdbx_strand_id
1 'polypeptide(L)'
;MLGFIWSHMYKDIQTGVRQKTVFGEKHRFGHSLIPSVEYSKRDLLLKGLDLMLSANYNRNATTNVDTAHYKYNWLGERYPLNTPGEQSRQYSRADNDNWNATATLNYRLSRIHQFTLNHVLSTFCRDNTSLLAAEEQTDPIAKQTRKNITGLSYRLMPSEHWNFSAFGKHYRQYVAGPMAEDDTGSNYVRISRTVSSWGYGAAGTYFILSGLQAKLSYERAYRLPTIEEMFGDEDLESGQISLRPENSHNLNFSLSYARTLGRHSFYLEGGLVYRDTHDYIQRNVQDLSGGKENATYINYGNVLTKGYNLSARYSLGRWFSLGGNFTQMDVRDNERYQIGSTGNSVENLGYGSRMPNVPYRFADFDANFYWHDLGRKGNLLTLTYDNQWTHSFSYYSEVIGSSSDYIVPDQFAHNFSLSYSLKGGRYNFSVECRNLTDADLYDNFSLQKAGRSFYGKVRVCFGD
;
A
#
# COMPACT_ATOMS: atom_id res chain seq x y z
N MET A 1 -9.97 -20.38 -15.01
CA MET A 1 -11.11 -19.70 -14.33
C MET A 1 -11.35 -18.39 -15.03
N LEU A 2 -12.60 -18.00 -15.20
CA LEU A 2 -12.99 -16.67 -15.68
C LEU A 2 -13.66 -15.93 -14.52
N GLY A 3 -13.31 -14.69 -14.32
CA GLY A 3 -13.87 -13.83 -13.28
C GLY A 3 -14.34 -12.51 -13.87
N PHE A 4 -15.35 -11.92 -13.24
CA PHE A 4 -15.90 -10.63 -13.62
C PHE A 4 -16.34 -9.89 -12.37
N ILE A 5 -15.92 -8.64 -12.22
CA ILE A 5 -16.34 -7.76 -11.14
C ILE A 5 -16.84 -6.46 -11.78
N TRP A 6 -18.02 -6.04 -11.38
CA TRP A 6 -18.54 -4.70 -11.62
C TRP A 6 -18.83 -4.04 -10.30
N SER A 7 -18.48 -2.76 -10.18
CA SER A 7 -18.78 -1.98 -8.99
C SER A 7 -19.21 -0.57 -9.34
N HIS A 8 -20.03 0.00 -8.49
CA HIS A 8 -20.42 1.39 -8.49
C HIS A 8 -20.08 2.00 -7.13
N MET A 9 -19.58 3.22 -7.12
CA MET A 9 -19.16 3.94 -5.92
C MET A 9 -19.78 5.32 -5.91
N TYR A 10 -20.29 5.71 -4.74
CA TYR A 10 -20.57 7.09 -4.39
C TYR A 10 -19.95 7.38 -3.02
N LYS A 11 -19.29 8.52 -2.87
CA LYS A 11 -18.63 8.90 -1.62
C LYS A 11 -18.64 10.41 -1.45
N ASP A 12 -19.02 10.87 -0.26
CA ASP A 12 -18.73 12.23 0.20
C ASP A 12 -17.24 12.34 0.54
N ILE A 13 -16.59 13.38 0.06
CA ILE A 13 -15.16 13.60 0.27
C ILE A 13 -14.97 14.62 1.37
N GLN A 14 -14.18 14.24 2.35
CA GLN A 14 -13.70 15.16 3.37
C GLN A 14 -12.80 16.21 2.72
N THR A 15 -13.05 17.49 3.03
CA THR A 15 -12.17 18.58 2.60
C THR A 15 -10.97 18.67 3.54
N GLY A 16 -9.83 19.07 3.00
CA GLY A 16 -8.51 19.04 3.63
C GLY A 16 -8.38 19.88 4.92
N VAL A 17 -9.03 19.45 5.99
CA VAL A 17 -8.99 20.09 7.31
C VAL A 17 -8.30 19.16 8.30
N ARG A 18 -7.26 19.65 8.95
CA ARG A 18 -6.46 18.90 9.90
C ARG A 18 -7.26 18.55 11.15
N GLN A 19 -7.21 17.28 11.57
CA GLN A 19 -7.80 16.77 12.81
C GLN A 19 -9.30 17.13 13.02
N LYS A 20 -9.99 17.51 11.95
CA LYS A 20 -11.42 17.81 11.97
C LYS A 20 -12.12 17.11 10.81
N THR A 21 -13.28 16.56 11.07
CA THR A 21 -14.13 16.04 10.00
C THR A 21 -14.94 17.19 9.41
N VAL A 22 -14.65 17.53 8.16
CA VAL A 22 -15.41 18.51 7.40
C VAL A 22 -15.88 17.85 6.12
N PHE A 23 -17.20 17.73 5.99
CA PHE A 23 -17.84 17.30 4.76
C PHE A 23 -18.48 18.55 4.13
N GLY A 24 -17.90 18.96 3.00
CA GLY A 24 -18.43 20.05 2.19
C GLY A 24 -19.36 19.52 1.10
N GLU A 25 -19.42 20.24 0.00
CA GLU A 25 -20.21 19.87 -1.17
C GLU A 25 -19.41 19.03 -2.18
N LYS A 26 -18.32 18.41 -1.73
CA LYS A 26 -17.42 17.60 -2.56
C LYS A 26 -17.85 16.14 -2.54
N HIS A 27 -18.11 15.62 -3.73
CA HIS A 27 -18.53 14.23 -3.93
C HIS A 27 -17.67 13.54 -4.98
N ARG A 28 -17.49 12.24 -4.79
CA ARG A 28 -16.83 11.37 -5.78
C ARG A 28 -17.76 10.22 -6.13
N PHE A 29 -17.96 9.99 -7.40
CA PHE A 29 -18.68 8.83 -7.89
C PHE A 29 -17.94 8.19 -9.07
N GLY A 30 -18.18 6.90 -9.26
CA GLY A 30 -17.52 6.18 -10.32
C GLY A 30 -18.03 4.75 -10.46
N HIS A 31 -17.52 4.11 -11.49
CA HIS A 31 -17.77 2.70 -11.75
C HIS A 31 -16.50 2.01 -12.22
N SER A 32 -16.40 0.74 -11.97
CA SER A 32 -15.29 -0.08 -12.47
C SER A 32 -15.78 -1.40 -13.04
N LEU A 33 -15.02 -1.90 -14.00
CA LEU A 33 -15.22 -3.15 -14.71
C LEU A 33 -13.92 -3.94 -14.71
N ILE A 34 -13.91 -5.15 -14.15
CA ILE A 34 -12.70 -5.95 -14.01
C ILE A 34 -12.95 -7.40 -14.47
N PRO A 35 -12.84 -7.69 -15.77
CA PRO A 35 -12.73 -9.06 -16.24
C PRO A 35 -11.36 -9.64 -15.92
N SER A 36 -11.31 -10.90 -15.56
CA SER A 36 -10.09 -11.64 -15.26
C SER A 36 -10.10 -13.04 -15.86
N VAL A 37 -8.91 -13.54 -16.17
CA VAL A 37 -8.71 -14.91 -16.64
C VAL A 37 -7.50 -15.52 -15.94
N GLU A 38 -7.65 -16.75 -15.50
CA GLU A 38 -6.59 -17.56 -14.93
C GLU A 38 -6.52 -18.90 -15.66
N TYR A 39 -5.31 -19.30 -16.00
CA TYR A 39 -5.02 -20.61 -16.59
C TYR A 39 -3.86 -21.25 -15.86
N SER A 40 -4.00 -22.51 -15.50
CA SER A 40 -2.92 -23.30 -14.94
C SER A 40 -2.83 -24.66 -15.62
N LYS A 41 -1.62 -25.10 -15.89
CA LYS A 41 -1.34 -26.40 -16.47
C LYS A 41 -0.15 -27.02 -15.77
N ARG A 42 -0.32 -28.19 -15.18
CA ARG A 42 0.76 -29.01 -14.64
C ARG A 42 1.37 -29.87 -15.75
N ASP A 43 2.66 -30.15 -15.62
CA ASP A 43 3.40 -31.03 -16.56
C ASP A 43 3.19 -30.60 -18.03
N LEU A 44 3.39 -29.31 -18.35
CA LEU A 44 3.00 -28.68 -19.62
C LEU A 44 3.62 -29.36 -20.85
N LEU A 45 4.95 -29.55 -20.88
CA LEU A 45 5.69 -30.21 -21.97
C LEU A 45 6.51 -31.38 -21.46
N LEU A 46 6.89 -31.34 -20.19
CA LEU A 46 7.65 -32.37 -19.52
C LEU A 46 7.24 -32.43 -18.04
N LYS A 47 7.46 -33.57 -17.41
CA LYS A 47 7.12 -33.81 -16.01
C LYS A 47 7.84 -32.81 -15.09
N GLY A 48 7.07 -32.15 -14.21
CA GLY A 48 7.57 -31.18 -13.27
C GLY A 48 7.63 -29.74 -13.79
N LEU A 49 7.24 -29.47 -15.06
CA LEU A 49 7.11 -28.14 -15.61
C LEU A 49 5.65 -27.65 -15.51
N ASP A 50 5.37 -26.74 -14.60
CA ASP A 50 4.05 -26.17 -14.38
C ASP A 50 3.99 -24.74 -14.94
N LEU A 51 2.91 -24.42 -15.67
CA LEU A 51 2.62 -23.09 -16.19
C LEU A 51 1.42 -22.49 -15.43
N MET A 52 1.54 -21.25 -15.02
CA MET A 52 0.44 -20.44 -14.49
C MET A 52 0.40 -19.11 -15.22
N LEU A 53 -0.75 -18.74 -15.75
CA LEU A 53 -1.01 -17.47 -16.41
C LEU A 53 -2.20 -16.81 -15.71
N SER A 54 -2.10 -15.53 -15.42
CA SER A 54 -3.22 -14.71 -15.00
C SER A 54 -3.19 -13.37 -15.71
N ALA A 55 -4.36 -12.87 -16.07
CA ALA A 55 -4.50 -11.55 -16.62
C ALA A 55 -5.81 -10.94 -16.14
N ASN A 56 -5.80 -9.64 -15.87
CA ASN A 56 -6.98 -8.83 -15.65
C ASN A 56 -6.87 -7.49 -16.39
N TYR A 57 -8.02 -7.02 -16.79
CA TYR A 57 -8.19 -5.66 -17.29
C TYR A 57 -9.07 -4.92 -16.30
N ASN A 58 -8.72 -3.71 -15.96
CA ASN A 58 -9.51 -2.86 -15.09
C ASN A 58 -9.75 -1.52 -15.78
N ARG A 59 -11.00 -1.27 -16.12
CA ARG A 59 -11.47 0.04 -16.54
C ARG A 59 -12.19 0.69 -15.37
N ASN A 60 -11.75 1.87 -15.00
CA ASN A 60 -12.30 2.64 -13.90
C ASN A 60 -12.53 4.08 -14.35
N ALA A 61 -13.76 4.56 -14.25
CA ALA A 61 -14.10 5.96 -14.45
C ALA A 61 -14.48 6.58 -13.10
N THR A 62 -13.87 7.70 -12.75
CA THR A 62 -14.11 8.43 -11.51
C THR A 62 -14.42 9.89 -11.83
N THR A 63 -15.49 10.43 -11.25
CA THR A 63 -15.87 11.83 -11.38
C THR A 63 -15.84 12.48 -9.99
N ASN A 64 -15.14 13.61 -9.89
CA ASN A 64 -15.09 14.44 -8.70
C ASN A 64 -15.91 15.70 -8.96
N VAL A 65 -16.79 16.01 -8.03
CA VAL A 65 -17.65 17.22 -8.07
C VAL A 65 -17.47 17.98 -6.78
N ASP A 66 -17.14 19.26 -6.88
CA ASP A 66 -17.13 20.21 -5.77
C ASP A 66 -17.86 21.48 -6.24
N THR A 67 -19.04 21.74 -5.68
CA THR A 67 -19.88 22.89 -6.01
C THR A 67 -19.73 24.05 -5.03
N ALA A 68 -18.89 23.90 -4.00
CA ALA A 68 -18.70 24.90 -2.97
C ALA A 68 -18.08 26.20 -3.52
N HIS A 69 -18.54 27.34 -3.02
CA HIS A 69 -17.98 28.67 -3.30
C HIS A 69 -16.96 29.12 -2.24
N TYR A 70 -16.47 28.20 -1.40
CA TYR A 70 -15.52 28.42 -0.33
C TYR A 70 -14.60 27.23 -0.18
N LYS A 71 -13.45 27.47 0.45
CA LYS A 71 -12.53 26.42 0.87
C LYS A 71 -12.26 26.51 2.35
N TYR A 72 -11.74 25.43 2.89
CA TYR A 72 -11.14 25.41 4.21
C TYR A 72 -9.62 25.41 4.06
N ASN A 73 -8.95 26.20 4.90
CA ASN A 73 -7.52 26.05 5.06
C ASN A 73 -7.21 24.81 5.94
N TRP A 74 -5.95 24.51 6.06
CA TRP A 74 -5.50 23.38 6.88
C TRP A 74 -5.93 23.45 8.35
N LEU A 75 -6.10 24.65 8.91
CA LEU A 75 -6.56 24.86 10.26
C LEU A 75 -8.08 24.74 10.44
N GLY A 76 -8.83 24.55 9.35
CA GLY A 76 -10.27 24.44 9.36
C GLY A 76 -10.99 25.78 9.31
N GLU A 77 -10.32 26.85 8.94
CA GLU A 77 -10.93 28.16 8.73
C GLU A 77 -11.52 28.24 7.34
N ARG A 78 -12.74 28.72 7.27
CA ARG A 78 -13.48 28.88 6.02
C ARG A 78 -13.14 30.23 5.38
N TYR A 79 -12.81 30.23 4.09
CA TYR A 79 -12.56 31.44 3.33
C TYR A 79 -13.23 31.41 1.95
N PRO A 80 -13.67 32.60 1.42
CA PRO A 80 -14.25 32.68 0.10
C PRO A 80 -13.17 32.54 -0.98
N LEU A 81 -13.56 32.00 -2.13
CA LEU A 81 -12.70 31.85 -3.29
C LEU A 81 -12.75 33.12 -4.14
N ASN A 82 -11.96 34.10 -3.80
CA ASN A 82 -11.92 35.40 -4.47
C ASN A 82 -10.57 35.67 -5.15
N THR A 83 -9.62 34.72 -5.06
CA THR A 83 -8.28 34.91 -5.61
C THR A 83 -8.26 34.52 -7.09
N PRO A 84 -7.79 35.38 -8.00
CA PRO A 84 -7.63 35.00 -9.40
C PRO A 84 -6.75 33.75 -9.54
N GLY A 85 -7.19 32.78 -10.33
CA GLY A 85 -6.51 31.50 -10.50
C GLY A 85 -6.90 30.41 -9.51
N GLU A 86 -7.64 30.72 -8.43
CA GLU A 86 -8.24 29.69 -7.60
C GLU A 86 -9.48 29.12 -8.26
N GLN A 87 -9.46 27.82 -8.54
CA GLN A 87 -10.66 27.15 -9.00
C GLN A 87 -11.63 26.98 -7.85
N SER A 88 -12.76 27.68 -7.94
CA SER A 88 -13.84 27.63 -6.95
C SER A 88 -14.67 26.35 -7.02
N ARG A 89 -14.55 25.62 -8.12
CA ARG A 89 -15.36 24.43 -8.37
C ARG A 89 -14.51 23.37 -9.05
N GLN A 90 -14.82 22.14 -8.73
CA GLN A 90 -14.23 21.00 -9.43
C GLN A 90 -15.38 20.19 -10.07
N TYR A 91 -15.23 19.90 -11.34
CA TYR A 91 -16.03 18.91 -12.03
C TYR A 91 -15.11 18.21 -13.03
N SER A 92 -14.39 17.24 -12.53
CA SER A 92 -13.37 16.54 -13.33
C SER A 92 -13.68 15.05 -13.42
N ARG A 93 -13.32 14.46 -14.52
CA ARG A 93 -13.45 13.04 -14.78
C ARG A 93 -12.09 12.44 -15.12
N ALA A 94 -11.76 11.32 -14.49
CA ALA A 94 -10.61 10.51 -14.80
C ALA A 94 -11.07 9.14 -15.31
N ASP A 95 -10.70 8.80 -16.53
CA ASP A 95 -10.90 7.48 -17.13
C ASP A 95 -9.57 6.72 -17.09
N ASN A 96 -9.52 5.60 -16.35
CA ASN A 96 -8.33 4.79 -16.18
C ASN A 96 -8.50 3.43 -16.85
N ASP A 97 -7.50 3.04 -17.61
CA ASP A 97 -7.40 1.72 -18.25
C ASP A 97 -6.13 1.01 -17.79
N ASN A 98 -6.28 -0.16 -17.19
CA ASN A 98 -5.16 -0.91 -16.61
C ASN A 98 -5.17 -2.36 -17.08
N TRP A 99 -4.03 -2.85 -17.53
CA TRP A 99 -3.78 -4.28 -17.72
C TRP A 99 -2.77 -4.79 -16.71
N ASN A 100 -3.07 -5.92 -16.09
CA ASN A 100 -2.11 -6.65 -15.29
C ASN A 100 -2.08 -8.09 -15.77
N ALA A 101 -0.90 -8.60 -16.07
CA ALA A 101 -0.68 -9.97 -16.48
C ALA A 101 0.53 -10.57 -15.77
N THR A 102 0.42 -11.81 -15.37
CA THR A 102 1.51 -12.56 -14.75
C THR A 102 1.64 -13.92 -15.46
N ALA A 103 2.87 -14.27 -15.81
CA ALA A 103 3.25 -15.57 -16.32
C ALA A 103 4.28 -16.20 -15.40
N THR A 104 4.05 -17.40 -14.92
CA THR A 104 4.96 -18.14 -14.05
C THR A 104 5.21 -19.53 -14.61
N LEU A 105 6.47 -19.88 -14.82
CA LEU A 105 6.95 -21.22 -15.13
C LEU A 105 7.69 -21.76 -13.92
N ASN A 106 7.20 -22.86 -13.35
CA ASN A 106 7.87 -23.59 -12.29
C ASN A 106 8.39 -24.90 -12.82
N TYR A 107 9.69 -25.14 -12.70
CA TYR A 107 10.32 -26.38 -13.09
C TYR A 107 10.94 -27.10 -11.90
N ARG A 108 10.34 -28.22 -11.53
CA ARG A 108 10.84 -29.14 -10.50
C ARG A 108 11.72 -30.20 -11.15
N LEU A 109 13.01 -29.89 -11.27
CA LEU A 109 13.99 -30.82 -11.84
C LEU A 109 14.12 -32.08 -10.98
N SER A 110 14.06 -31.93 -9.65
CA SER A 110 14.07 -33.01 -8.68
C SER A 110 13.38 -32.59 -7.38
N ARG A 111 13.40 -33.44 -6.35
CA ARG A 111 12.94 -33.06 -4.99
C ARG A 111 13.83 -31.99 -4.36
N ILE A 112 15.07 -31.86 -4.82
CA ILE A 112 16.09 -30.95 -4.26
C ILE A 112 16.14 -29.64 -5.05
N HIS A 113 15.93 -29.65 -6.37
CA HIS A 113 16.16 -28.53 -7.28
C HIS A 113 14.87 -28.04 -7.92
N GLN A 114 14.59 -26.76 -7.74
CA GLN A 114 13.46 -26.09 -8.36
C GLN A 114 13.88 -24.75 -8.97
N PHE A 115 13.40 -24.47 -10.18
CA PHE A 115 13.56 -23.19 -10.87
C PHE A 115 12.20 -22.54 -11.06
N THR A 116 12.15 -21.23 -10.93
CA THR A 116 10.94 -20.46 -11.20
C THR A 116 11.29 -19.25 -12.05
N LEU A 117 10.68 -19.14 -13.22
CA LEU A 117 10.71 -17.94 -14.05
C LEU A 117 9.34 -17.24 -13.90
N ASN A 118 9.37 -15.99 -13.53
CA ASN A 118 8.16 -15.16 -13.37
C ASN A 118 8.30 -13.88 -14.21
N HIS A 119 7.22 -13.51 -14.90
CA HIS A 119 7.12 -12.24 -15.60
C HIS A 119 5.81 -11.54 -15.24
N VAL A 120 5.92 -10.28 -14.83
CA VAL A 120 4.78 -9.42 -14.51
C VAL A 120 4.78 -8.24 -15.46
N LEU A 121 3.65 -8.04 -16.15
CA LEU A 121 3.34 -6.87 -16.94
C LEU A 121 2.22 -6.08 -16.25
N SER A 122 2.42 -4.80 -16.03
CA SER A 122 1.38 -3.88 -15.58
C SER A 122 1.40 -2.62 -16.46
N THR A 123 0.24 -2.26 -16.99
CA THR A 123 0.08 -1.02 -17.75
C THR A 123 -0.97 -0.16 -17.08
N PHE A 124 -0.82 1.13 -17.20
CA PHE A 124 -1.78 2.14 -16.75
C PHE A 124 -1.85 3.25 -17.80
N CYS A 125 -3.09 3.67 -18.09
CA CYS A 125 -3.36 4.86 -18.88
C CYS A 125 -4.47 5.64 -18.17
N ARG A 126 -4.31 6.96 -18.04
CA ARG A 126 -5.31 7.88 -17.49
C ARG A 126 -5.51 9.03 -18.45
N ASP A 127 -6.77 9.27 -18.79
CA ASP A 127 -7.24 10.45 -19.46
C ASP A 127 -8.06 11.28 -18.48
N ASN A 128 -7.70 12.57 -18.34
CA ASN A 128 -8.39 13.50 -17.47
C ASN A 128 -9.17 14.51 -18.31
N THR A 129 -10.37 14.85 -17.86
CA THR A 129 -11.23 15.85 -18.52
C THR A 129 -11.83 16.74 -17.46
N SER A 130 -11.63 18.06 -17.56
CA SER A 130 -12.42 19.03 -16.81
C SER A 130 -13.75 19.26 -17.53
N LEU A 131 -14.85 19.17 -16.79
CA LEU A 131 -16.21 19.34 -17.30
C LEU A 131 -16.77 20.75 -17.00
N LEU A 132 -16.00 21.62 -16.32
CA LEU A 132 -16.41 22.99 -15.99
C LEU A 132 -16.03 24.02 -17.03
N ALA A 133 -14.92 23.82 -17.69
CA ALA A 133 -14.43 24.71 -18.72
C ALA A 133 -14.47 23.99 -20.06
N ALA A 134 -15.25 24.50 -20.98
CA ALA A 134 -15.53 23.83 -22.23
C ALA A 134 -14.30 23.65 -23.15
N GLU A 135 -13.18 24.37 -22.95
CA GLU A 135 -12.04 24.32 -23.87
C GLU A 135 -10.65 24.50 -23.23
N GLU A 136 -10.51 25.01 -22.00
CA GLU A 136 -9.19 25.45 -21.50
C GLU A 136 -8.54 24.53 -20.44
N GLN A 137 -9.22 23.49 -19.96
CA GLN A 137 -8.70 22.65 -18.85
C GLN A 137 -8.74 21.14 -19.11
N THR A 138 -8.78 20.74 -20.35
CA THR A 138 -8.47 19.35 -20.69
C THR A 138 -6.96 19.18 -20.65
N ASP A 139 -6.47 18.24 -19.87
CA ASP A 139 -5.11 17.76 -19.99
C ASP A 139 -5.05 16.85 -21.22
N PRO A 140 -4.61 17.35 -22.40
CA PRO A 140 -4.63 16.60 -23.66
C PRO A 140 -3.57 15.50 -23.68
N ILE A 141 -2.73 15.40 -22.62
CA ILE A 141 -1.60 14.50 -22.56
C ILE A 141 -1.92 13.35 -21.62
N ALA A 142 -2.23 12.20 -22.19
CA ALA A 142 -2.50 10.99 -21.42
C ALA A 142 -1.32 10.60 -20.52
N LYS A 143 -1.65 10.27 -19.27
CA LYS A 143 -0.70 9.77 -18.26
C LYS A 143 -0.57 8.25 -18.43
N GLN A 144 0.64 7.77 -18.72
CA GLN A 144 0.87 6.38 -19.09
C GLN A 144 2.04 5.77 -18.33
N THR A 145 1.90 4.51 -17.90
CA THR A 145 3.04 3.72 -17.42
C THR A 145 2.94 2.28 -17.88
N ARG A 146 4.11 1.67 -18.12
CA ARG A 146 4.24 0.23 -18.37
C ARG A 146 5.38 -0.30 -17.52
N LYS A 147 5.06 -1.23 -16.63
CA LYS A 147 6.02 -1.93 -15.78
C LYS A 147 6.18 -3.36 -16.29
N ASN A 148 7.43 -3.80 -16.47
CA ASN A 148 7.81 -5.18 -16.75
C ASN A 148 8.81 -5.62 -15.70
N ILE A 149 8.49 -6.69 -14.99
CA ILE A 149 9.37 -7.26 -13.97
C ILE A 149 9.55 -8.73 -14.32
N THR A 150 10.79 -9.13 -14.62
CA THR A 150 11.13 -10.52 -14.91
C THR A 150 12.05 -11.03 -13.82
N GLY A 151 11.70 -12.13 -13.18
CA GLY A 151 12.49 -12.76 -12.12
C GLY A 151 12.79 -14.21 -12.42
N LEU A 152 14.03 -14.60 -12.23
CA LEU A 152 14.47 -15.99 -12.22
C LEU A 152 14.91 -16.35 -10.80
N SER A 153 14.36 -17.41 -10.24
CA SER A 153 14.77 -17.93 -8.93
C SER A 153 15.14 -19.40 -9.00
N TYR A 154 16.11 -19.74 -8.20
CA TYR A 154 16.54 -21.10 -7.97
C TYR A 154 16.37 -21.46 -6.49
N ARG A 155 15.77 -22.61 -6.20
CA ARG A 155 15.57 -23.14 -4.86
C ARG A 155 16.31 -24.48 -4.74
N LEU A 156 17.07 -24.60 -3.64
CA LEU A 156 17.85 -25.77 -3.27
C LEU A 156 17.38 -26.28 -1.89
N MET A 157 16.92 -27.53 -1.83
CA MET A 157 16.47 -28.20 -0.60
C MET A 157 17.28 -29.48 -0.39
N PRO A 158 18.56 -29.37 0.08
CA PRO A 158 19.46 -30.51 0.15
C PRO A 158 19.08 -31.53 1.25
N SER A 159 18.32 -31.08 2.25
CA SER A 159 17.78 -31.91 3.32
C SER A 159 16.52 -31.30 3.90
N GLU A 160 15.87 -32.00 4.83
CA GLU A 160 14.71 -31.50 5.57
C GLU A 160 15.05 -30.31 6.48
N HIS A 161 16.34 -30.10 6.79
CA HIS A 161 16.80 -29.03 7.68
C HIS A 161 17.17 -27.75 6.93
N TRP A 162 17.42 -27.80 5.62
CA TRP A 162 17.94 -26.68 4.85
C TRP A 162 17.08 -26.35 3.64
N ASN A 163 16.82 -25.07 3.47
CA ASN A 163 16.19 -24.53 2.26
C ASN A 163 16.93 -23.24 1.88
N PHE A 164 17.53 -23.22 0.70
CA PHE A 164 18.22 -22.06 0.14
C PHE A 164 17.49 -21.59 -1.10
N SER A 165 17.45 -20.29 -1.31
CA SER A 165 16.96 -19.68 -2.55
C SER A 165 17.88 -18.56 -2.97
N ALA A 166 18.10 -18.43 -4.29
CA ALA A 166 18.79 -17.30 -4.90
C ALA A 166 17.93 -16.82 -6.08
N PHE A 167 17.95 -15.53 -6.35
CA PHE A 167 17.15 -14.96 -7.43
C PHE A 167 17.80 -13.72 -8.02
N GLY A 168 17.47 -13.47 -9.30
CA GLY A 168 17.74 -12.23 -10.00
C GLY A 168 16.44 -11.67 -10.57
N LYS A 169 16.28 -10.35 -10.56
CA LYS A 169 15.11 -9.64 -11.07
C LYS A 169 15.54 -8.51 -11.99
N HIS A 170 14.91 -8.42 -13.14
CA HIS A 170 15.03 -7.29 -14.04
C HIS A 170 13.77 -6.43 -13.94
N TYR A 171 13.95 -5.16 -13.65
CA TYR A 171 12.89 -4.16 -13.56
C TYR A 171 13.00 -3.22 -14.75
N ARG A 172 11.89 -2.97 -15.43
CA ARG A 172 11.80 -1.97 -16.49
C ARG A 172 10.48 -1.22 -16.36
N GLN A 173 10.55 0.10 -16.31
CA GLN A 173 9.38 0.97 -16.29
C GLN A 173 9.50 2.03 -17.38
N TYR A 174 8.50 2.10 -18.23
CA TYR A 174 8.23 3.22 -19.11
C TYR A 174 7.18 4.10 -18.45
N VAL A 175 7.37 5.41 -18.49
CA VAL A 175 6.44 6.43 -18.04
C VAL A 175 6.35 7.54 -19.06
N ALA A 176 5.15 8.05 -19.33
CA ALA A 176 4.93 9.23 -20.16
C ALA A 176 3.74 10.02 -19.59
N GLY A 177 3.80 11.34 -19.71
CA GLY A 177 2.75 12.22 -19.22
C GLY A 177 3.12 13.69 -19.39
N PRO A 178 2.26 14.58 -18.90
CA PRO A 178 2.49 16.01 -18.94
C PRO A 178 3.58 16.43 -17.93
N MET A 179 4.36 17.40 -18.32
CA MET A 179 5.25 18.16 -17.45
C MET A 179 5.08 19.64 -17.77
N ALA A 180 4.94 20.47 -16.74
CA ALA A 180 4.91 21.91 -16.93
C ALA A 180 6.21 22.39 -17.57
N GLU A 181 6.10 23.21 -18.60
CA GLU A 181 7.24 23.81 -19.32
C GLU A 181 7.70 25.11 -18.64
N ASP A 182 6.78 25.75 -17.93
CA ASP A 182 7.01 27.00 -17.22
C ASP A 182 6.65 26.90 -15.72
N ASP A 183 7.16 27.83 -14.93
CA ASP A 183 6.92 27.91 -13.49
C ASP A 183 5.45 28.30 -13.16
N THR A 184 4.69 28.76 -14.15
CA THR A 184 3.28 29.15 -13.99
C THR A 184 2.32 27.98 -14.18
N GLY A 185 2.80 26.86 -14.74
CA GLY A 185 1.97 25.69 -15.04
C GLY A 185 0.93 25.96 -16.15
N SER A 186 1.19 26.94 -17.01
CA SER A 186 0.28 27.32 -18.11
C SER A 186 0.45 26.45 -19.34
N ASN A 187 1.68 25.96 -19.58
CA ASN A 187 2.00 25.13 -20.73
C ASN A 187 2.51 23.76 -20.29
N TYR A 188 2.01 22.71 -20.93
CA TYR A 188 2.43 21.35 -20.68
C TYR A 188 3.02 20.71 -21.92
N VAL A 189 4.13 20.03 -21.74
CA VAL A 189 4.76 19.21 -22.79
C VAL A 189 4.72 17.74 -22.40
N ARG A 190 4.55 16.88 -23.40
CA ARG A 190 4.65 15.45 -23.19
C ARG A 190 6.10 15.05 -23.01
N ILE A 191 6.42 14.50 -21.85
CA ILE A 191 7.71 13.84 -21.64
C ILE A 191 7.53 12.33 -21.53
N SER A 192 8.59 11.59 -21.85
CA SER A 192 8.63 10.15 -21.60
C SER A 192 9.99 9.72 -21.12
N ARG A 193 9.99 8.67 -20.29
CA ARG A 193 11.21 8.12 -19.70
C ARG A 193 11.10 6.61 -19.59
N THR A 194 12.24 5.93 -19.77
CA THR A 194 12.38 4.50 -19.46
C THR A 194 13.51 4.32 -18.45
N VAL A 195 13.21 3.60 -17.37
CA VAL A 195 14.21 3.18 -16.38
C VAL A 195 14.32 1.66 -16.40
N SER A 196 15.54 1.15 -16.18
CA SER A 196 15.83 -0.28 -16.14
C SER A 196 16.86 -0.55 -15.07
N SER A 197 16.63 -1.58 -14.25
CA SER A 197 17.49 -1.92 -13.11
C SER A 197 17.53 -3.43 -12.88
N TRP A 198 18.60 -3.91 -12.25
CA TRP A 198 18.78 -5.30 -11.87
C TRP A 198 18.89 -5.45 -10.36
N GLY A 199 17.97 -6.20 -9.76
CA GLY A 199 18.02 -6.63 -8.38
C GLY A 199 18.39 -8.10 -8.26
N TYR A 200 18.89 -8.48 -7.11
CA TYR A 200 19.25 -9.85 -6.80
C TYR A 200 19.18 -10.11 -5.29
N GLY A 201 19.09 -11.36 -4.92
CA GLY A 201 19.07 -11.72 -3.52
C GLY A 201 19.23 -13.20 -3.29
N ALA A 202 19.43 -13.54 -2.02
CA ALA A 202 19.49 -14.90 -1.54
C ALA A 202 18.86 -15.01 -0.16
N ALA A 203 18.28 -16.18 0.14
CA ALA A 203 17.70 -16.49 1.43
C ALA A 203 18.02 -17.91 1.84
N GLY A 204 18.25 -18.12 3.14
CA GLY A 204 18.44 -19.42 3.74
C GLY A 204 17.46 -19.62 4.90
N THR A 205 16.92 -20.83 5.02
CA THR A 205 16.14 -21.27 6.17
C THR A 205 16.80 -22.50 6.75
N TYR A 206 17.00 -22.49 8.06
CA TYR A 206 17.50 -23.64 8.81
C TYR A 206 16.45 -24.08 9.84
N PHE A 207 16.03 -25.32 9.74
CA PHE A 207 15.11 -25.95 10.69
C PHE A 207 15.94 -26.57 11.81
N ILE A 208 16.08 -25.86 12.94
CA ILE A 208 16.93 -26.22 14.08
C ILE A 208 16.39 -27.48 14.76
N LEU A 209 15.07 -27.53 14.95
CA LEU A 209 14.33 -28.69 15.44
C LEU A 209 12.86 -28.57 14.96
N SER A 210 12.07 -29.62 15.26
CA SER A 210 10.66 -29.63 14.92
C SER A 210 9.96 -28.39 15.49
N GLY A 211 9.51 -27.53 14.57
CA GLY A 211 8.80 -26.29 14.91
C GLY A 211 9.69 -25.06 15.14
N LEU A 212 11.02 -25.18 15.27
CA LEU A 212 11.94 -24.05 15.43
C LEU A 212 12.77 -23.86 14.17
N GLN A 213 12.65 -22.68 13.54
CA GLN A 213 13.40 -22.33 12.35
C GLN A 213 14.00 -20.93 12.42
N ALA A 214 15.21 -20.79 11.85
CA ALA A 214 15.86 -19.52 11.62
C ALA A 214 15.89 -19.22 10.12
N LYS A 215 15.65 -17.95 9.77
CA LYS A 215 15.68 -17.45 8.38
C LYS A 215 16.61 -16.26 8.31
N LEU A 216 17.43 -16.22 7.26
CA LEU A 216 18.26 -15.07 6.92
C LEU A 216 18.07 -14.76 5.45
N SER A 217 17.87 -13.50 5.10
CA SER A 217 17.76 -13.08 3.71
C SER A 217 18.50 -11.77 3.47
N TYR A 218 19.08 -11.67 2.29
CA TYR A 218 19.65 -10.46 1.74
C TYR A 218 19.07 -10.21 0.36
N GLU A 219 18.70 -8.95 0.07
CA GLU A 219 18.22 -8.55 -1.25
C GLU A 219 18.72 -7.14 -1.58
N ARG A 220 19.29 -6.97 -2.77
CA ARG A 220 19.35 -5.67 -3.43
C ARG A 220 18.08 -5.50 -4.25
N ALA A 221 17.17 -4.68 -3.77
CA ALA A 221 15.85 -4.45 -4.36
C ALA A 221 15.73 -3.08 -5.01
N TYR A 222 14.84 -2.99 -6.01
CA TYR A 222 14.41 -1.72 -6.59
C TYR A 222 12.92 -1.56 -6.40
N ARG A 223 12.50 -0.39 -5.94
CA ARG A 223 11.09 0.03 -5.89
C ARG A 223 10.83 1.04 -7.00
N LEU A 224 10.04 0.63 -7.96
CA LEU A 224 9.60 1.53 -9.03
C LEU A 224 8.55 2.51 -8.49
N PRO A 225 8.58 3.79 -8.88
CA PRO A 225 7.57 4.77 -8.48
C PRO A 225 6.14 4.27 -8.77
N THR A 226 5.23 4.59 -7.87
CA THR A 226 3.79 4.28 -8.03
C THR A 226 3.11 5.25 -8.98
N ILE A 227 1.86 4.97 -9.32
CA ILE A 227 1.05 5.83 -10.19
C ILE A 227 0.78 7.16 -9.49
N GLU A 228 0.45 7.11 -8.20
CA GLU A 228 0.19 8.28 -7.36
C GLU A 228 1.44 9.16 -7.22
N GLU A 229 2.60 8.55 -6.99
CA GLU A 229 3.85 9.29 -6.90
C GLU A 229 4.23 10.00 -8.20
N MET A 230 3.89 9.39 -9.35
CA MET A 230 4.21 9.95 -10.66
C MET A 230 3.17 10.95 -11.18
N PHE A 231 1.89 10.73 -10.87
CA PHE A 231 0.78 11.47 -11.48
C PHE A 231 -0.14 12.18 -10.49
N GLY A 232 0.05 11.94 -9.18
CA GLY A 232 -0.81 12.49 -8.13
C GLY A 232 -2.19 11.82 -8.05
N ASP A 233 -3.02 12.34 -7.16
CA ASP A 233 -4.40 11.91 -6.94
C ASP A 233 -5.45 12.88 -7.50
N GLU A 234 -4.99 13.99 -8.10
CA GLU A 234 -5.83 15.09 -8.68
C GLU A 234 -6.58 15.91 -7.64
N ASP A 235 -6.18 15.80 -6.39
CA ASP A 235 -6.80 16.52 -5.29
C ASP A 235 -5.77 17.23 -4.39
N LEU A 236 -5.09 16.47 -3.55
CA LEU A 236 -4.10 16.98 -2.58
C LEU A 236 -2.67 16.63 -2.96
N GLU A 237 -2.46 15.71 -3.87
CA GLU A 237 -1.13 15.23 -4.25
C GLU A 237 -0.82 15.57 -5.71
N SER A 238 0.29 16.27 -5.89
CA SER A 238 0.88 16.51 -7.20
C SER A 238 1.93 15.45 -7.50
N GLY A 239 1.83 14.80 -8.65
CA GLY A 239 2.78 13.78 -9.07
C GLY A 239 4.09 14.36 -9.58
N GLN A 240 5.15 13.54 -9.56
CA GLN A 240 6.46 13.87 -10.10
C GLN A 240 6.94 12.77 -11.05
N ILE A 241 6.79 13.02 -12.36
CA ILE A 241 7.10 12.05 -13.42
C ILE A 241 8.60 11.74 -13.54
N SER A 242 9.47 12.63 -13.03
CA SER A 242 10.92 12.49 -13.10
C SER A 242 11.53 11.62 -11.97
N LEU A 243 10.72 11.06 -11.08
CA LEU A 243 11.18 10.23 -9.97
C LEU A 243 12.02 9.04 -10.45
N ARG A 244 13.15 8.83 -9.77
CA ARG A 244 14.00 7.66 -9.95
C ARG A 244 13.50 6.52 -9.06
N PRO A 245 13.69 5.24 -9.48
CA PRO A 245 13.44 4.12 -8.59
C PRO A 245 14.31 4.18 -7.33
N GLU A 246 13.72 3.90 -6.18
CA GLU A 246 14.51 3.61 -4.98
C GLU A 246 15.33 2.34 -5.21
N ASN A 247 16.53 2.31 -4.66
CA ASN A 247 17.29 1.08 -4.56
C ASN A 247 17.72 0.85 -3.10
N SER A 248 17.62 -0.38 -2.65
CA SER A 248 17.88 -0.69 -1.25
C SER A 248 18.63 -1.99 -1.05
N HIS A 249 19.49 -2.01 -0.04
CA HIS A 249 20.10 -3.19 0.51
C HIS A 249 19.32 -3.63 1.74
N ASN A 250 18.67 -4.78 1.66
CA ASN A 250 17.80 -5.30 2.71
C ASN A 250 18.42 -6.55 3.33
N LEU A 251 18.61 -6.55 4.63
CA LEU A 251 19.03 -7.72 5.42
C LEU A 251 17.94 -8.00 6.46
N ASN A 252 17.39 -9.22 6.44
CA ASN A 252 16.38 -9.63 7.38
C ASN A 252 16.80 -10.94 8.04
N PHE A 253 16.60 -11.02 9.34
CA PHE A 253 16.74 -12.23 10.14
C PHE A 253 15.45 -12.49 10.89
N SER A 254 14.97 -13.73 10.95
CA SER A 254 13.86 -14.10 11.81
C SER A 254 14.06 -15.47 12.45
N LEU A 255 13.53 -15.61 13.65
CA LEU A 255 13.44 -16.85 14.40
C LEU A 255 11.97 -17.12 14.69
N SER A 256 11.45 -18.26 14.29
CA SER A 256 10.07 -18.64 14.55
C SER A 256 9.95 -20.01 15.18
N TYR A 257 8.99 -20.13 16.09
CA TYR A 257 8.67 -21.35 16.80
C TYR A 257 7.20 -21.66 16.70
N ALA A 258 6.87 -22.86 16.25
CA ALA A 258 5.51 -23.38 16.16
C ALA A 258 5.41 -24.72 16.89
N ARG A 259 4.44 -24.86 17.76
CA ARG A 259 4.21 -26.12 18.50
C ARG A 259 2.73 -26.34 18.76
N THR A 260 2.29 -27.61 18.59
CA THR A 260 0.96 -28.05 18.98
C THR A 260 1.07 -29.08 20.10
N LEU A 261 0.34 -28.84 21.19
CA LEU A 261 0.26 -29.69 22.36
C LEU A 261 -1.22 -30.04 22.61
N GLY A 262 -1.67 -31.17 22.15
CA GLY A 262 -3.06 -31.56 22.20
C GLY A 262 -3.96 -30.60 21.41
N ARG A 263 -4.80 -29.83 22.12
CA ARG A 263 -5.68 -28.81 21.51
C ARG A 263 -5.07 -27.41 21.45
N HIS A 264 -3.87 -27.22 22.00
CA HIS A 264 -3.20 -25.93 22.09
C HIS A 264 -2.16 -25.81 20.97
N SER A 265 -2.27 -24.80 20.15
CA SER A 265 -1.27 -24.47 19.12
C SER A 265 -0.69 -23.10 19.40
N PHE A 266 0.63 -23.01 19.35
CA PHE A 266 1.41 -21.80 19.61
C PHE A 266 2.26 -21.49 18.38
N TYR A 267 2.34 -20.21 18.04
CA TYR A 267 3.27 -19.67 17.07
C TYR A 267 3.88 -18.40 17.64
N LEU A 268 5.18 -18.30 17.60
CA LEU A 268 5.96 -17.12 17.99
C LEU A 268 6.97 -16.82 16.88
N GLU A 269 7.11 -15.57 16.50
CA GLU A 269 8.16 -15.12 15.58
C GLU A 269 8.73 -13.79 16.06
N GLY A 270 10.06 -13.68 16.03
CA GLY A 270 10.80 -12.44 16.18
C GLY A 270 11.67 -12.20 14.96
N GLY A 271 11.62 -11.00 14.42
CA GLY A 271 12.38 -10.60 13.25
C GLY A 271 13.17 -9.32 13.45
N LEU A 272 14.34 -9.23 12.82
CA LEU A 272 15.19 -8.05 12.76
C LEU A 272 15.25 -7.58 11.30
N VAL A 273 15.17 -6.27 11.10
CA VAL A 273 15.18 -5.62 9.78
C VAL A 273 16.28 -4.57 9.74
N TYR A 274 17.11 -4.64 8.71
CA TYR A 274 18.05 -3.60 8.33
C TYR A 274 17.87 -3.28 6.86
N ARG A 275 17.62 -2.01 6.52
CA ARG A 275 17.46 -1.55 5.15
C ARG A 275 18.19 -0.22 4.97
N ASP A 276 19.10 -0.20 4.02
CA ASP A 276 19.79 1.01 3.54
C ASP A 276 19.24 1.35 2.16
N THR A 277 18.54 2.47 2.06
CA THR A 277 17.79 2.88 0.86
C THR A 277 18.41 4.14 0.27
N HIS A 278 18.71 4.10 -1.01
CA HIS A 278 19.16 5.25 -1.80
C HIS A 278 18.03 5.71 -2.74
N ASP A 279 18.03 7.00 -3.08
CA ASP A 279 16.96 7.64 -3.87
C ASP A 279 15.56 7.43 -3.25
N TYR A 280 15.49 7.47 -1.92
CA TYR A 280 14.24 7.27 -1.19
C TYR A 280 13.16 8.24 -1.69
N ILE A 281 12.01 7.70 -2.08
CA ILE A 281 10.90 8.51 -2.54
C ILE A 281 10.08 8.94 -1.34
N GLN A 282 10.18 10.24 -1.03
CA GLN A 282 9.46 10.85 0.06
C GLN A 282 8.35 11.73 -0.46
N ARG A 283 7.22 11.69 0.21
CA ARG A 283 6.18 12.68 0.10
C ARG A 283 6.61 13.95 0.83
N ASN A 284 6.74 15.03 0.09
CA ASN A 284 7.10 16.34 0.60
C ASN A 284 5.85 17.21 0.66
N VAL A 285 5.43 17.54 1.86
CA VAL A 285 4.29 18.44 2.07
C VAL A 285 4.82 19.86 2.04
N GLN A 286 4.26 20.66 1.15
CA GLN A 286 4.57 22.09 1.03
C GLN A 286 3.40 22.89 1.57
N ASP A 287 3.68 23.75 2.54
CA ASP A 287 2.73 24.74 3.01
C ASP A 287 2.74 25.92 2.00
N LEU A 288 1.72 25.96 1.17
CA LEU A 288 1.56 27.05 0.22
C LEU A 288 1.00 28.27 0.93
N SER A 289 1.48 29.45 0.54
CA SER A 289 0.97 30.73 1.06
C SER A 289 -0.55 30.80 0.90
N GLY A 290 -1.25 31.10 2.01
CA GLY A 290 -2.72 31.14 2.05
C GLY A 290 -3.37 29.91 2.70
N GLY A 291 -2.59 29.06 3.38
CA GLY A 291 -3.10 27.92 4.15
C GLY A 291 -3.53 26.74 3.29
N LYS A 292 -3.08 26.66 2.05
CA LYS A 292 -3.21 25.48 1.21
C LYS A 292 -2.01 24.55 1.45
N GLU A 293 -2.27 23.28 1.69
CA GLU A 293 -1.25 22.25 1.63
C GLU A 293 -1.35 21.52 0.30
N ASN A 294 -0.20 21.32 -0.32
CA ASN A 294 -0.03 20.43 -1.44
C ASN A 294 1.12 19.48 -1.11
N ALA A 295 0.95 18.24 -1.44
CA ALA A 295 2.01 17.26 -1.32
C ALA A 295 2.55 16.90 -2.70
N THR A 296 3.86 16.86 -2.82
CA THR A 296 4.56 16.35 -4.00
C THR A 296 5.49 15.22 -3.58
N TYR A 297 6.10 14.55 -4.54
CA TYR A 297 7.03 13.46 -4.29
C TYR A 297 8.42 13.82 -4.80
N ILE A 298 9.44 13.51 -4.00
CA ILE A 298 10.85 13.77 -4.33
C ILE A 298 11.70 12.53 -4.07
N ASN A 299 12.82 12.39 -4.78
CA ASN A 299 13.90 11.52 -4.34
C ASN A 299 14.71 12.27 -3.27
N TYR A 300 14.48 11.93 -2.01
CA TYR A 300 15.05 12.64 -0.87
C TYR A 300 16.56 12.43 -0.74
N GLY A 301 17.02 11.20 -0.93
CA GLY A 301 18.41 10.79 -0.72
C GLY A 301 18.52 9.46 -0.01
N ASN A 302 19.45 9.35 0.94
CA ASN A 302 19.71 8.10 1.65
C ASN A 302 18.89 8.02 2.95
N VAL A 303 18.24 6.87 3.16
CA VAL A 303 17.42 6.61 4.36
C VAL A 303 17.78 5.24 4.93
N LEU A 304 18.07 5.22 6.24
CA LEU A 304 18.39 4.01 6.97
C LEU A 304 17.21 3.56 7.84
N THR A 305 16.76 2.33 7.62
CA THR A 305 15.71 1.69 8.44
C THR A 305 16.32 0.57 9.27
N LYS A 306 16.10 0.62 10.58
CA LYS A 306 16.42 -0.46 11.53
C LYS A 306 15.20 -0.75 12.37
N GLY A 307 14.94 -2.01 12.62
CA GLY A 307 13.78 -2.35 13.43
C GLY A 307 13.67 -3.81 13.78
N TYR A 308 12.60 -4.11 14.50
CA TYR A 308 12.21 -5.46 14.83
C TYR A 308 10.69 -5.60 14.79
N ASN A 309 10.25 -6.82 14.53
CA ASN A 309 8.86 -7.23 14.61
C ASN A 309 8.72 -8.47 15.49
N LEU A 310 7.63 -8.52 16.23
CA LEU A 310 7.25 -9.66 17.07
C LEU A 310 5.85 -10.08 16.68
N SER A 311 5.65 -11.38 16.48
CA SER A 311 4.35 -11.97 16.20
C SER A 311 4.09 -13.12 17.15
N ALA A 312 2.89 -13.18 17.69
CA ALA A 312 2.44 -14.29 18.53
C ALA A 312 1.05 -14.73 18.10
N ARG A 313 0.83 -16.04 18.03
CA ARG A 313 -0.50 -16.61 17.81
C ARG A 313 -0.72 -17.81 18.70
N TYR A 314 -1.91 -17.89 19.26
CA TYR A 314 -2.38 -19.01 20.04
C TYR A 314 -3.72 -19.47 19.51
N SER A 315 -3.94 -20.80 19.46
CA SER A 315 -5.23 -21.38 19.12
C SER A 315 -5.59 -22.51 20.04
N LEU A 316 -6.84 -22.55 20.47
CA LEU A 316 -7.43 -23.63 21.28
C LEU A 316 -8.35 -24.48 20.40
N GLY A 317 -7.80 -25.53 19.83
CA GLY A 317 -8.51 -26.39 18.89
C GLY A 317 -9.17 -25.58 17.78
N ARG A 318 -10.46 -25.75 17.59
CA ARG A 318 -11.27 -25.03 16.61
C ARG A 318 -12.22 -23.99 17.21
N TRP A 319 -12.01 -23.65 18.50
CA TRP A 319 -12.96 -22.84 19.26
C TRP A 319 -12.55 -21.37 19.38
N PHE A 320 -11.25 -21.16 19.44
CA PHE A 320 -10.72 -19.88 19.81
C PHE A 320 -9.33 -19.67 19.20
N SER A 321 -9.02 -18.46 18.75
CA SER A 321 -7.67 -18.03 18.40
C SER A 321 -7.40 -16.60 18.85
N LEU A 322 -6.16 -16.36 19.27
CA LEU A 322 -5.59 -15.04 19.55
C LEU A 322 -4.42 -14.82 18.63
N GLY A 323 -4.27 -13.61 18.11
CA GLY A 323 -3.11 -13.18 17.36
C GLY A 323 -2.69 -11.79 17.79
N GLY A 324 -1.40 -11.48 17.62
CA GLY A 324 -0.90 -10.13 17.84
C GLY A 324 0.43 -9.94 17.15
N ASN A 325 0.63 -8.73 16.61
CA ASN A 325 1.85 -8.29 16.00
C ASN A 325 2.27 -6.95 16.62
N PHE A 326 3.56 -6.79 16.82
CA PHE A 326 4.15 -5.53 17.24
C PHE A 326 5.34 -5.23 16.34
N THR A 327 5.42 -4.01 15.84
CA THR A 327 6.53 -3.54 15.01
C THR A 327 7.10 -2.24 15.57
N GLN A 328 8.42 -2.20 15.67
CA GLN A 328 9.16 -0.97 15.84
C GLN A 328 10.17 -0.84 14.72
N MET A 329 10.07 0.25 13.95
CA MET A 329 11.00 0.61 12.88
C MET A 329 11.46 2.04 13.05
N ASP A 330 12.76 2.23 13.09
CA ASP A 330 13.41 3.53 13.15
C ASP A 330 13.88 3.86 11.73
N VAL A 331 13.16 4.75 11.06
CA VAL A 331 13.43 5.18 9.69
C VAL A 331 14.06 6.57 9.76
N ARG A 332 15.36 6.66 9.46
CA ARG A 332 16.13 7.87 9.67
C ARG A 332 16.78 8.37 8.40
N ASP A 333 16.84 9.68 8.30
CA ASP A 333 17.67 10.38 7.32
C ASP A 333 19.15 9.96 7.51
N ASN A 334 19.74 9.41 6.45
CA ASN A 334 21.13 8.98 6.40
C ASN A 334 21.95 9.76 5.38
N GLU A 335 21.40 10.89 4.87
CA GLU A 335 22.07 11.81 3.95
C GLU A 335 22.84 12.85 4.74
N ARG A 336 24.15 12.65 4.88
CA ARG A 336 24.98 13.54 5.71
C ARG A 336 25.26 14.89 5.07
N TYR A 337 25.34 14.94 3.75
CA TYR A 337 25.61 16.14 3.00
C TYR A 337 24.57 16.33 1.90
N GLN A 338 24.14 17.54 1.70
CA GLN A 338 23.21 17.92 0.65
C GLN A 338 23.81 19.06 -0.19
N ILE A 339 23.28 19.26 -1.40
CA ILE A 339 23.68 20.39 -2.24
C ILE A 339 22.87 21.59 -1.79
N GLY A 340 23.56 22.61 -1.28
CA GLY A 340 22.96 23.89 -0.90
C GLY A 340 22.55 24.71 -2.12
N SER A 341 21.82 25.80 -1.89
CA SER A 341 21.33 26.72 -2.93
C SER A 341 22.43 27.33 -3.80
N THR A 342 23.66 27.39 -3.29
CA THR A 342 24.85 27.89 -4.01
C THR A 342 25.60 26.79 -4.78
N GLY A 343 25.08 25.56 -4.83
CA GLY A 343 25.73 24.41 -5.48
C GLY A 343 26.86 23.77 -4.66
N ASN A 344 27.16 24.28 -3.48
CA ASN A 344 28.17 23.72 -2.57
C ASN A 344 27.56 22.59 -1.73
N SER A 345 28.41 21.61 -1.36
CA SER A 345 28.06 20.59 -0.39
C SER A 345 27.98 21.23 1.01
N VAL A 346 26.82 21.09 1.65
CA VAL A 346 26.55 21.56 3.02
C VAL A 346 26.11 20.39 3.89
N GLU A 347 26.38 20.49 5.19
CA GLU A 347 25.92 19.47 6.13
C GLU A 347 24.39 19.51 6.23
N ASN A 348 23.78 18.34 6.14
CA ASN A 348 22.32 18.19 6.26
C ASN A 348 21.93 18.25 7.74
N LEU A 349 21.21 19.27 8.13
CA LEU A 349 20.70 19.44 9.51
C LEU A 349 19.73 18.33 9.92
N GLY A 350 19.11 17.67 8.95
CA GLY A 350 18.20 16.52 9.17
C GLY A 350 18.91 15.20 9.40
N TYR A 351 20.23 15.13 9.20
CA TYR A 351 20.99 13.89 9.36
C TYR A 351 20.75 13.22 10.71
N GLY A 352 20.35 11.94 10.69
CA GLY A 352 20.04 11.15 11.88
C GLY A 352 18.64 11.40 12.48
N SER A 353 17.89 12.40 12.02
CA SER A 353 16.49 12.60 12.43
C SER A 353 15.56 11.53 11.83
N ARG A 354 14.39 11.33 12.44
CA ARG A 354 13.37 10.45 11.86
C ARG A 354 12.76 11.06 10.60
N MET A 355 12.47 10.20 9.65
CA MET A 355 11.73 10.61 8.47
C MET A 355 10.32 11.07 8.86
N PRO A 356 9.87 12.22 8.37
CA PRO A 356 8.55 12.76 8.69
C PRO A 356 7.44 11.89 8.11
N ASN A 357 6.28 11.92 8.77
CA ASN A 357 5.06 11.23 8.35
C ASN A 357 5.21 9.71 8.19
N VAL A 358 6.07 9.11 9.01
CA VAL A 358 6.30 7.66 9.05
C VAL A 358 6.08 7.15 10.47
N PRO A 359 5.02 6.34 10.70
CA PRO A 359 4.83 5.67 11.99
C PRO A 359 6.01 4.75 12.30
N TYR A 360 6.53 4.83 13.52
CA TYR A 360 7.69 4.03 13.93
C TYR A 360 7.36 2.94 14.97
N ARG A 361 6.18 3.00 15.58
CA ARG A 361 5.65 1.95 16.47
C ARG A 361 4.19 1.71 16.16
N PHE A 362 3.84 0.46 15.93
CA PHE A 362 2.45 0.06 15.74
C PHE A 362 2.26 -1.41 16.12
N ALA A 363 1.04 -1.72 16.49
CA ALA A 363 0.65 -3.06 16.89
C ALA A 363 -0.79 -3.35 16.44
N ASP A 364 -1.06 -4.61 16.24
CA ASP A 364 -2.40 -5.15 16.06
C ASP A 364 -2.60 -6.37 16.94
N PHE A 365 -3.85 -6.59 17.35
CA PHE A 365 -4.25 -7.75 18.12
C PHE A 365 -5.60 -8.22 17.62
N ASP A 366 -5.76 -9.53 17.44
CA ASP A 366 -7.00 -10.17 17.06
C ASP A 366 -7.41 -11.30 18.02
N ALA A 367 -8.72 -11.45 18.23
CA ALA A 367 -9.31 -12.55 18.94
C ALA A 367 -10.52 -13.08 18.18
N ASN A 368 -10.54 -14.39 17.93
CA ASN A 368 -11.61 -15.03 17.18
C ASN A 368 -12.22 -16.16 18.01
N PHE A 369 -13.56 -16.18 18.06
CA PHE A 369 -14.34 -17.21 18.70
C PHE A 369 -15.19 -17.91 17.65
N TYR A 370 -15.20 -19.23 17.68
CA TYR A 370 -15.86 -20.07 16.69
C TYR A 370 -16.86 -21.02 17.33
N TRP A 371 -18.13 -20.93 16.96
CA TRP A 371 -19.19 -21.85 17.35
C TRP A 371 -19.62 -22.68 16.15
N HIS A 372 -19.10 -23.90 16.12
CA HIS A 372 -19.43 -24.85 15.06
C HIS A 372 -20.80 -25.48 15.30
N ASP A 373 -21.49 -25.82 14.22
CA ASP A 373 -22.77 -26.50 14.23
C ASP A 373 -23.89 -25.76 14.99
N LEU A 374 -23.76 -24.45 15.16
CA LEU A 374 -24.77 -23.64 15.83
C LEU A 374 -26.08 -23.64 15.03
N GLY A 375 -27.15 -24.14 15.67
CA GLY A 375 -28.48 -24.28 15.06
C GLY A 375 -28.62 -25.46 14.09
N ARG A 376 -27.62 -25.80 13.31
CA ARG A 376 -27.60 -26.94 12.37
C ARG A 376 -26.18 -27.37 12.04
N LYS A 377 -25.99 -28.67 11.80
CA LYS A 377 -24.69 -29.23 11.38
C LYS A 377 -24.20 -28.55 10.10
N GLY A 378 -22.92 -28.17 10.11
CA GLY A 378 -22.27 -27.44 9.01
C GLY A 378 -22.45 -25.90 9.07
N ASN A 379 -23.13 -25.37 10.07
CA ASN A 379 -23.17 -23.93 10.31
C ASN A 379 -21.99 -23.48 11.19
N LEU A 380 -21.56 -22.25 11.00
CA LEU A 380 -20.48 -21.64 11.79
C LEU A 380 -20.83 -20.21 12.15
N LEU A 381 -20.85 -19.91 13.44
CA LEU A 381 -20.87 -18.54 13.94
C LEU A 381 -19.45 -18.14 14.34
N THR A 382 -18.99 -17.00 13.89
CA THR A 382 -17.68 -16.44 14.23
C THR A 382 -17.87 -15.04 14.79
N LEU A 383 -17.31 -14.80 15.97
CA LEU A 383 -17.11 -13.47 16.53
C LEU A 383 -15.64 -13.12 16.43
N THR A 384 -15.33 -12.04 15.75
CA THR A 384 -13.97 -11.50 15.62
C THR A 384 -13.89 -10.16 16.32
N TYR A 385 -12.89 -9.98 17.13
CA TYR A 385 -12.43 -8.72 17.65
C TYR A 385 -11.06 -8.45 17.07
N ASP A 386 -10.82 -7.25 16.54
CA ASP A 386 -9.50 -6.77 16.15
C ASP A 386 -9.29 -5.34 16.61
N ASN A 387 -8.05 -5.00 16.88
CA ASN A 387 -7.66 -3.62 17.14
C ASN A 387 -6.39 -3.26 16.39
N GLN A 388 -6.20 -1.96 16.21
CA GLN A 388 -5.00 -1.38 15.65
C GLN A 388 -4.54 -0.25 16.54
N TRP A 389 -3.27 -0.26 16.89
CA TRP A 389 -2.63 0.81 17.60
C TRP A 389 -1.47 1.38 16.79
N THR A 390 -1.41 2.69 16.70
CA THR A 390 -0.29 3.42 16.09
C THR A 390 0.14 4.50 17.07
N HIS A 391 1.40 4.47 17.44
CA HIS A 391 1.98 5.50 18.31
C HIS A 391 2.09 6.83 17.57
N SER A 392 1.98 7.92 18.30
CA SER A 392 2.12 9.27 17.75
C SER A 392 3.45 9.46 17.03
N PHE A 393 3.44 10.23 15.96
CA PHE A 393 4.62 10.50 15.14
C PHE A 393 4.54 11.90 14.54
N SER A 394 5.71 12.47 14.20
CA SER A 394 5.79 13.78 13.58
C SER A 394 5.29 13.76 12.15
N TYR A 395 4.44 14.73 11.81
CA TYR A 395 3.95 14.96 10.47
C TYR A 395 4.99 15.67 9.59
N TYR A 396 5.71 16.62 10.17
CA TYR A 396 6.86 17.32 9.57
C TYR A 396 8.18 16.80 10.11
N SER A 397 9.29 17.30 9.55
CA SER A 397 10.62 16.98 10.05
C SER A 397 10.78 17.40 11.52
N GLU A 398 11.33 16.52 12.34
CA GLU A 398 11.66 16.83 13.75
C GLU A 398 12.61 18.04 13.90
N VAL A 399 13.35 18.39 12.85
CA VAL A 399 14.25 19.55 12.81
C VAL A 399 13.48 20.88 12.78
N ILE A 400 12.27 20.90 12.21
CA ILE A 400 11.44 22.10 12.09
C ILE A 400 10.77 22.46 13.43
N GLY A 401 10.58 21.48 14.31
CA GLY A 401 10.03 21.68 15.63
C GLY A 401 9.05 20.59 16.07
N SER A 402 8.79 20.55 17.37
CA SER A 402 7.93 19.57 18.04
C SER A 402 6.60 20.16 18.52
N SER A 403 6.06 21.17 17.82
CA SER A 403 4.72 21.70 18.14
C SER A 403 3.69 20.57 18.10
N SER A 404 2.74 20.59 19.04
CA SER A 404 1.61 19.64 19.06
C SER A 404 0.84 19.63 17.75
N ASP A 405 0.85 20.74 17.01
CA ASP A 405 0.17 20.88 15.73
C ASP A 405 0.82 20.08 14.60
N TYR A 406 2.06 19.63 14.79
CA TYR A 406 2.83 18.84 13.83
C TYR A 406 2.93 17.36 14.21
N ILE A 407 2.18 16.93 15.20
CA ILE A 407 2.15 15.53 15.65
C ILE A 407 0.83 14.89 15.25
N VAL A 408 0.90 13.76 14.56
CA VAL A 408 -0.23 12.84 14.42
C VAL A 408 -0.37 12.10 15.75
N PRO A 409 -1.53 12.23 16.44
CA PRO A 409 -1.71 11.64 17.78
C PRO A 409 -1.66 10.12 17.79
N ASP A 410 -1.54 9.53 18.98
CA ASP A 410 -1.78 8.10 19.19
C ASP A 410 -3.16 7.72 18.70
N GLN A 411 -3.23 6.61 17.97
CA GLN A 411 -4.47 6.08 17.41
C GLN A 411 -4.70 4.68 17.93
N PHE A 412 -5.90 4.43 18.41
CA PHE A 412 -6.30 3.11 18.89
C PHE A 412 -7.75 2.83 18.50
N ALA A 413 -7.93 1.89 17.59
CA ALA A 413 -9.25 1.52 17.07
C ALA A 413 -9.64 0.11 17.51
N HIS A 414 -10.90 -0.05 17.93
CA HIS A 414 -11.51 -1.34 18.28
C HIS A 414 -12.56 -1.70 17.25
N ASN A 415 -12.46 -2.87 16.66
CA ASN A 415 -13.40 -3.36 15.66
C ASN A 415 -13.99 -4.70 16.11
N PHE A 416 -15.25 -4.90 15.78
CA PHE A 416 -15.97 -6.16 16.02
C PHE A 416 -16.68 -6.60 14.77
N SER A 417 -16.64 -7.88 14.48
CA SER A 417 -17.47 -8.48 13.44
C SER A 417 -18.12 -9.78 13.91
N LEU A 418 -19.37 -9.97 13.54
CA LEU A 418 -20.13 -11.18 13.76
C LEU A 418 -20.53 -11.76 12.41
N SER A 419 -20.09 -12.97 12.11
CA SER A 419 -20.36 -13.66 10.85
C SER A 419 -21.07 -14.98 11.09
N TYR A 420 -22.17 -15.23 10.36
CA TYR A 420 -22.89 -16.48 10.42
C TYR A 420 -22.93 -17.15 9.04
N SER A 421 -22.28 -18.30 8.96
CA SER A 421 -22.16 -19.13 7.77
C SER A 421 -23.13 -20.31 7.85
N LEU A 422 -23.97 -20.49 6.85
CA LEU A 422 -25.00 -21.51 6.77
C LEU A 422 -24.73 -22.48 5.64
N LYS A 423 -25.21 -23.72 5.81
CA LYS A 423 -25.15 -24.79 4.81
C LYS A 423 -23.74 -24.98 4.23
N GLY A 424 -22.74 -25.10 5.11
CA GLY A 424 -21.36 -25.32 4.70
C GLY A 424 -20.73 -24.12 3.96
N GLY A 425 -21.24 -22.90 4.19
CA GLY A 425 -20.70 -21.69 3.57
C GLY A 425 -21.48 -21.18 2.36
N ARG A 426 -22.59 -21.85 1.98
CA ARG A 426 -23.43 -21.39 0.86
C ARG A 426 -24.02 -20.01 1.08
N TYR A 427 -24.44 -19.71 2.31
CA TYR A 427 -24.97 -18.41 2.71
C TYR A 427 -24.14 -17.86 3.84
N ASN A 428 -23.66 -16.64 3.71
CA ASN A 428 -22.88 -15.97 4.74
C ASN A 428 -23.47 -14.58 4.99
N PHE A 429 -23.74 -14.30 6.25
CA PHE A 429 -24.23 -13.02 6.75
C PHE A 429 -23.20 -12.47 7.70
N SER A 430 -22.81 -11.22 7.56
CA SER A 430 -21.93 -10.58 8.54
C SER A 430 -22.39 -9.16 8.83
N VAL A 431 -22.20 -8.78 10.08
CA VAL A 431 -22.30 -7.40 10.56
C VAL A 431 -20.97 -7.02 11.19
N GLU A 432 -20.52 -5.81 10.94
CA GLU A 432 -19.24 -5.30 11.39
C GLU A 432 -19.45 -3.90 11.99
N CYS A 433 -18.81 -3.65 13.13
CA CYS A 433 -18.69 -2.33 13.73
C CYS A 433 -17.22 -1.97 13.77
N ARG A 434 -16.84 -0.95 13.02
CA ARG A 434 -15.49 -0.38 13.04
C ARG A 434 -15.43 0.82 13.96
N ASN A 435 -14.28 0.97 14.62
CA ASN A 435 -14.03 2.04 15.56
C ASN A 435 -15.16 2.15 16.60
N LEU A 436 -15.44 1.07 17.33
CA LEU A 436 -16.54 0.96 18.29
C LEU A 436 -16.54 2.09 19.33
N THR A 437 -15.35 2.50 19.77
CA THR A 437 -15.18 3.56 20.79
C THR A 437 -15.31 4.96 20.24
N ASP A 438 -15.53 5.10 18.93
CA ASP A 438 -15.61 6.39 18.23
C ASP A 438 -14.34 7.26 18.45
N ALA A 439 -13.18 6.62 18.46
CA ALA A 439 -11.91 7.28 18.65
C ALA A 439 -11.56 8.15 17.43
N ASP A 440 -10.88 9.25 17.65
CA ASP A 440 -10.34 10.08 16.58
C ASP A 440 -9.19 9.36 15.89
N LEU A 441 -9.39 9.02 14.62
CA LEU A 441 -8.40 8.37 13.77
C LEU A 441 -8.01 9.32 12.64
N TYR A 442 -6.75 9.29 12.26
CA TYR A 442 -6.20 10.20 11.25
C TYR A 442 -5.55 9.41 10.11
N ASP A 443 -5.53 10.02 8.94
CA ASP A 443 -4.76 9.52 7.81
C ASP A 443 -3.34 10.11 7.78
N ASN A 444 -2.63 9.87 6.70
CA ASN A 444 -1.27 10.37 6.50
C ASN A 444 -1.19 11.88 6.18
N PHE A 445 -2.32 12.57 6.00
CA PHE A 445 -2.42 14.03 5.98
C PHE A 445 -2.83 14.61 7.33
N SER A 446 -2.91 13.78 8.37
CA SER A 446 -3.51 14.15 9.66
C SER A 446 -4.98 14.58 9.55
N LEU A 447 -5.65 14.16 8.48
CA LEU A 447 -7.09 14.38 8.31
C LEU A 447 -7.85 13.35 9.11
N GLN A 448 -8.87 13.79 9.83
CA GLN A 448 -9.69 12.90 10.63
C GLN A 448 -10.50 11.95 9.73
N LYS A 449 -10.37 10.65 9.96
CA LYS A 449 -11.17 9.61 9.32
C LYS A 449 -12.60 9.60 9.85
N ALA A 450 -13.49 8.92 9.12
CA ALA A 450 -14.83 8.66 9.63
C ALA A 450 -14.76 7.96 10.99
N GLY A 451 -15.62 8.36 11.92
CA GLY A 451 -15.75 7.78 13.25
C GLY A 451 -16.33 6.36 13.21
N ARG A 452 -17.09 6.00 14.24
CA ARG A 452 -17.75 4.70 14.32
C ARG A 452 -18.64 4.43 13.11
N SER A 453 -18.49 3.25 12.51
CA SER A 453 -19.22 2.86 11.32
C SER A 453 -19.71 1.42 11.38
N PHE A 454 -20.85 1.15 10.76
CA PHE A 454 -21.49 -0.15 10.73
C PHE A 454 -21.63 -0.65 9.30
N TYR A 455 -21.35 -1.93 9.09
CA TYR A 455 -21.46 -2.56 7.77
C TYR A 455 -22.25 -3.86 7.88
N GLY A 456 -23.06 -4.12 6.86
CA GLY A 456 -23.75 -5.38 6.66
C GLY A 456 -23.32 -6.01 5.34
N LYS A 457 -23.06 -7.31 5.33
CA LYS A 457 -22.68 -8.05 4.13
C LYS A 457 -23.45 -9.35 4.04
N VAL A 458 -24.00 -9.61 2.84
CA VAL A 458 -24.61 -10.88 2.47
C VAL A 458 -23.83 -11.45 1.30
N ARG A 459 -23.40 -12.71 1.43
CA ARG A 459 -22.74 -13.46 0.35
C ARG A 459 -23.46 -14.76 0.11
N VAL A 460 -23.79 -15.04 -1.14
CA VAL A 460 -24.39 -16.28 -1.58
C VAL A 460 -23.45 -16.94 -2.59
N CYS A 461 -23.12 -18.21 -2.35
CA CYS A 461 -22.32 -19.01 -3.27
C CYS A 461 -23.23 -19.95 -4.03
N PHE A 462 -23.18 -19.88 -5.35
CA PHE A 462 -23.90 -20.78 -6.28
C PHE A 462 -22.88 -21.76 -6.84
N GLY A 463 -23.20 -23.04 -6.79
CA GLY A 463 -22.35 -24.15 -7.21
C GLY A 463 -22.31 -25.23 -6.12
N ASP A 464 -22.17 -26.46 -6.53
CA ASP A 464 -21.98 -27.63 -5.66
C ASP A 464 -20.54 -27.67 -5.16
#